data_7f58246bc93eb70a96ecc359ac9d4c03
#
_entry.id   7f58246bc93eb70a96ecc359ac9d4c03
#
_cell.length_a   1.000
_cell.length_b   1.000
_cell.length_c   1.000
_cell.angle_alpha   90.00
_cell.angle_beta   90.00
_cell.angle_gamma   90.00
#
_symmetry.space_group_name_H-M   'P 1'
#
loop_
_entity.id
_entity.type
_entity.pdbx_description
1 polymer ?
#
loop_
_entity_poly.entity_id
_entity_poly.type
_entity_poly.pdbx_seq_one_letter_code
_entity_poly.pdbx_strand_id
1 'polypeptide(L)'
;MSLVNVTIISADCAQSRNVVALGVTKALSSHYPTTVFRPSAKHDDAFTSELIASSNTKATLEQVIAACPCAVRKNKDTLRGDIVAHFNELISVTNAQGCVIVASDSTSVFDPDLFRFDASVAADLASPVFLSICAEGRDSKQILQTIEAQCASVSKEYTKVFGIFVTDCKEDLAKELKEDYAQSNNGAPLWTLPSISESESDKFNDYVADEEIISALQQPFAAPTTPYAFQYSLLGKAKANKKTIVLPEGEEDRILKAADYLLERDIVNLIIVGERESILARAQELGLKSLNKASFQSMSDEEILGKMISKLCELRAKKGMTEDQAREQLKDASYFGTMLVVLGLADGLVSGSVNSTANTVRPALQVIKTKPGSKLVSGAFIMCFKDHVAVFADCAINLNPDAEQLADIALQSAQTAKAFGLDPKVGMLSYSTLGSGKGPDVDLVEEATMLVKEKDPDLKVVGSIQFDAAWSETVAASKAKGNDVAGHVNVFVFPDLCAGNIGYKAVQRSSGALAVGPILQGLNKPVNDLSRGALVQDIINTVALTALEAQF
;
A
#
# COMPACT_ATOMS: atom_id res chain seq x y z
N MET A 1 -18.33 -8.27 9.75
CA MET A 1 -17.40 -9.41 9.95
C MET A 1 -16.23 -9.21 9.01
N SER A 2 -14.99 -9.55 9.40
CA SER A 2 -13.85 -9.56 8.49
C SER A 2 -14.03 -10.67 7.45
N LEU A 3 -13.57 -10.44 6.22
CA LEU A 3 -13.58 -11.45 5.16
C LEU A 3 -12.72 -12.65 5.57
N VAL A 4 -13.28 -13.86 5.45
CA VAL A 4 -12.55 -15.13 5.63
C VAL A 4 -12.10 -15.59 4.25
N ASN A 5 -10.82 -15.38 3.93
CA ASN A 5 -10.25 -15.78 2.64
C ASN A 5 -9.10 -16.76 2.82
N VAL A 6 -8.82 -17.54 1.80
CA VAL A 6 -7.71 -18.47 1.72
C VAL A 6 -7.23 -18.62 0.28
N THR A 7 -5.91 -18.64 0.09
CA THR A 7 -5.29 -18.92 -1.22
C THR A 7 -4.79 -20.34 -1.28
N ILE A 8 -5.23 -21.10 -2.27
CA ILE A 8 -4.80 -22.48 -2.49
C ILE A 8 -3.71 -22.50 -3.56
N ILE A 9 -2.51 -22.92 -3.20
CA ILE A 9 -1.33 -22.92 -4.06
C ILE A 9 -0.78 -24.35 -4.18
N SER A 10 -0.36 -24.74 -5.38
CA SER A 10 0.40 -25.97 -5.62
C SER A 10 1.57 -25.67 -6.57
N ALA A 11 2.74 -26.20 -6.26
CA ALA A 11 3.89 -26.18 -7.18
C ALA A 11 3.97 -27.40 -8.09
N ASP A 12 3.22 -28.47 -7.78
CA ASP A 12 3.40 -29.80 -8.34
C ASP A 12 2.32 -30.15 -9.37
N CYS A 13 1.06 -30.08 -8.95
CA CYS A 13 -0.06 -30.63 -9.69
C CYS A 13 -1.30 -29.72 -9.60
N ALA A 14 -1.72 -29.17 -10.72
CA ALA A 14 -2.92 -28.34 -10.78
C ALA A 14 -4.20 -29.16 -10.53
N GLN A 15 -4.26 -30.39 -11.02
CA GLN A 15 -5.43 -31.25 -10.86
C GLN A 15 -5.70 -31.58 -9.39
N SER A 16 -4.68 -31.98 -8.63
CA SER A 16 -4.81 -32.25 -7.20
C SER A 16 -5.21 -31.00 -6.40
N ARG A 17 -4.66 -29.83 -6.77
CA ARG A 17 -5.06 -28.55 -6.20
C ARG A 17 -6.54 -28.25 -6.47
N ASN A 18 -7.05 -28.57 -7.66
CA ASN A 18 -8.43 -28.29 -8.04
C ASN A 18 -9.42 -29.03 -7.13
N VAL A 19 -9.15 -30.30 -6.80
CA VAL A 19 -9.95 -31.07 -5.84
C VAL A 19 -9.98 -30.40 -4.48
N VAL A 20 -8.83 -29.97 -3.97
CA VAL A 20 -8.75 -29.22 -2.70
C VAL A 20 -9.55 -27.93 -2.78
N ALA A 21 -9.45 -27.19 -3.89
CA ALA A 21 -10.16 -25.94 -4.08
C ALA A 21 -11.69 -26.13 -4.08
N LEU A 22 -12.20 -27.18 -4.73
CA LEU A 22 -13.63 -27.50 -4.72
C LEU A 22 -14.10 -27.89 -3.32
N GLY A 23 -13.36 -28.75 -2.60
CA GLY A 23 -13.69 -29.16 -1.24
C GLY A 23 -13.70 -27.97 -0.27
N VAL A 24 -12.65 -27.15 -0.27
CA VAL A 24 -12.56 -25.94 0.58
C VAL A 24 -13.65 -24.92 0.23
N THR A 25 -14.01 -24.77 -1.06
CA THR A 25 -15.12 -23.87 -1.46
C THR A 25 -16.45 -24.35 -0.89
N LYS A 26 -16.74 -25.65 -0.92
CA LYS A 26 -17.95 -26.23 -0.31
C LYS A 26 -17.95 -26.04 1.21
N ALA A 27 -16.82 -26.29 1.88
CA ALA A 27 -16.67 -26.12 3.32
C ALA A 27 -16.89 -24.65 3.75
N LEU A 28 -16.34 -23.67 3.03
CA LEU A 28 -16.60 -22.26 3.33
C LEU A 28 -18.05 -21.88 3.02
N SER A 29 -18.62 -22.39 1.92
CA SER A 29 -20.00 -22.11 1.50
C SER A 29 -21.05 -22.63 2.47
N SER A 30 -20.74 -23.65 3.28
CA SER A 30 -21.63 -24.15 4.33
C SER A 30 -21.70 -23.20 5.55
N HIS A 31 -20.73 -22.29 5.71
CA HIS A 31 -20.63 -21.38 6.86
C HIS A 31 -20.80 -19.89 6.49
N TYR A 32 -20.42 -19.49 5.28
CA TYR A 32 -20.38 -18.10 4.85
C TYR A 32 -20.97 -17.92 3.44
N PRO A 33 -21.51 -16.74 3.10
CA PRO A 33 -21.65 -16.31 1.70
C PRO A 33 -20.27 -16.27 1.05
N THR A 34 -19.95 -17.29 0.24
CA THR A 34 -18.62 -17.54 -0.29
C THR A 34 -18.57 -17.35 -1.79
N THR A 35 -17.59 -16.59 -2.26
CA THR A 35 -17.21 -16.46 -3.66
C THR A 35 -15.87 -17.14 -3.93
N VAL A 36 -15.47 -17.16 -5.19
CA VAL A 36 -14.19 -17.72 -5.63
C VAL A 36 -13.45 -16.68 -6.47
N PHE A 37 -12.13 -16.76 -6.50
CA PHE A 37 -11.29 -15.82 -7.24
C PHE A 37 -10.11 -16.52 -7.91
N ARG A 38 -9.82 -16.14 -9.15
CA ARG A 38 -8.70 -16.62 -9.94
C ARG A 38 -7.80 -15.43 -10.31
N PRO A 39 -6.68 -15.21 -9.64
CA PRO A 39 -5.71 -14.18 -10.03
C PRO A 39 -5.25 -14.31 -11.48
N SER A 40 -5.16 -15.56 -11.97
CA SER A 40 -4.78 -15.87 -13.34
C SER A 40 -5.43 -17.16 -13.82
N ALA A 41 -6.28 -17.06 -14.85
CA ALA A 41 -6.86 -18.21 -15.54
C ALA A 41 -7.22 -17.84 -16.99
N LYS A 42 -7.53 -18.83 -17.83
CA LYS A 42 -8.10 -18.57 -19.16
C LYS A 42 -9.55 -18.13 -19.03
N HIS A 43 -10.01 -17.26 -19.94
CA HIS A 43 -11.40 -16.76 -19.92
C HIS A 43 -12.47 -17.85 -20.15
N ASP A 44 -12.09 -18.97 -20.75
CA ASP A 44 -12.94 -20.13 -21.04
C ASP A 44 -12.61 -21.34 -20.15
N ASP A 45 -12.06 -21.11 -18.98
CA ASP A 45 -11.59 -22.16 -18.07
C ASP A 45 -12.76 -22.94 -17.47
N ALA A 46 -12.86 -24.22 -17.85
CA ALA A 46 -13.94 -25.13 -17.41
C ALA A 46 -13.90 -25.34 -15.88
N PHE A 47 -12.71 -25.48 -15.30
CA PHE A 47 -12.55 -25.63 -13.86
C PHE A 47 -13.06 -24.39 -13.09
N THR A 48 -12.79 -23.18 -13.59
CA THR A 48 -13.31 -21.97 -12.95
C THR A 48 -14.84 -21.93 -12.96
N SER A 49 -15.49 -22.43 -14.02
CA SER A 49 -16.95 -22.55 -14.08
C SER A 49 -17.49 -23.50 -13.03
N GLU A 50 -16.83 -24.64 -12.82
CA GLU A 50 -17.18 -25.63 -11.79
C GLU A 50 -16.95 -25.05 -10.37
N LEU A 51 -15.87 -24.33 -10.18
CA LEU A 51 -15.54 -23.65 -8.92
C LEU A 51 -16.60 -22.60 -8.55
N ILE A 52 -17.07 -21.79 -9.53
CA ILE A 52 -18.19 -20.87 -9.35
C ILE A 52 -19.47 -21.62 -8.95
N ALA A 53 -19.76 -22.73 -9.61
CA ALA A 53 -20.95 -23.56 -9.31
C ALA A 53 -20.90 -24.17 -7.89
N SER A 54 -19.72 -24.38 -7.33
CA SER A 54 -19.50 -24.89 -5.97
C SER A 54 -19.61 -23.80 -4.90
N SER A 55 -19.61 -22.53 -5.30
CA SER A 55 -19.79 -21.39 -4.40
C SER A 55 -21.29 -21.08 -4.22
N ASN A 56 -21.64 -20.29 -3.19
CA ASN A 56 -23.03 -19.92 -2.90
C ASN A 56 -23.35 -18.44 -3.17
N THR A 57 -22.41 -17.69 -3.79
CA THR A 57 -22.66 -16.35 -4.33
C THR A 57 -22.80 -16.38 -5.84
N LYS A 58 -23.39 -15.32 -6.40
CA LYS A 58 -23.53 -15.21 -7.87
C LYS A 58 -22.38 -14.36 -8.42
N ALA A 59 -21.53 -14.97 -9.24
CA ALA A 59 -20.46 -14.27 -9.95
C ALA A 59 -20.32 -14.82 -11.37
N THR A 60 -19.82 -14.02 -12.30
CA THR A 60 -19.51 -14.43 -13.67
C THR A 60 -18.02 -14.77 -13.81
N LEU A 61 -17.64 -15.49 -14.87
CA LEU A 61 -16.23 -15.78 -15.18
C LEU A 61 -15.39 -14.48 -15.28
N GLU A 62 -15.94 -13.44 -15.90
CA GLU A 62 -15.27 -12.15 -16.05
C GLU A 62 -15.02 -11.46 -14.69
N GLN A 63 -15.94 -11.59 -13.74
CA GLN A 63 -15.79 -11.06 -12.38
C GLN A 63 -14.79 -11.86 -11.53
N VAL A 64 -14.67 -13.17 -11.78
CA VAL A 64 -13.83 -14.08 -10.99
C VAL A 64 -12.39 -14.11 -11.48
N ILE A 65 -12.15 -13.96 -12.79
CA ILE A 65 -10.81 -14.06 -13.40
C ILE A 65 -10.21 -12.68 -13.60
N ALA A 66 -9.11 -12.37 -12.89
CA ALA A 66 -8.48 -11.07 -12.97
C ALA A 66 -7.58 -10.88 -14.19
N ALA A 67 -6.82 -11.91 -14.57
CA ALA A 67 -5.86 -11.80 -15.67
C ALA A 67 -5.71 -13.09 -16.47
N CYS A 68 -5.34 -12.97 -17.74
CA CYS A 68 -4.94 -14.15 -18.50
C CYS A 68 -3.49 -14.55 -18.18
N PRO A 69 -3.11 -15.85 -18.26
CA PRO A 69 -1.74 -16.32 -17.99
C PRO A 69 -0.69 -15.67 -18.89
N CYS A 70 -1.06 -15.24 -20.10
CA CYS A 70 -0.17 -14.56 -21.02
C CYS A 70 0.21 -13.15 -20.55
N ALA A 71 -0.70 -12.44 -19.87
CA ALA A 71 -0.43 -11.14 -19.27
C ALA A 71 0.48 -11.28 -18.05
N VAL A 72 0.22 -12.26 -17.18
CA VAL A 72 1.05 -12.54 -16.01
C VAL A 72 2.51 -12.82 -16.40
N ARG A 73 2.75 -13.63 -17.43
CA ARG A 73 4.12 -13.89 -17.92
C ARG A 73 4.86 -12.65 -18.42
N LYS A 74 4.13 -11.66 -18.95
CA LYS A 74 4.75 -10.44 -19.50
C LYS A 74 5.04 -9.39 -18.44
N ASN A 75 4.20 -9.27 -17.42
CA ASN A 75 4.22 -8.12 -16.51
C ASN A 75 3.70 -8.48 -15.10
N LYS A 76 4.36 -9.41 -14.41
CA LYS A 76 3.95 -9.88 -13.07
C LYS A 76 3.71 -8.72 -12.09
N ASP A 77 4.66 -7.78 -12.00
CA ASP A 77 4.60 -6.72 -11.00
C ASP A 77 3.49 -5.70 -11.27
N THR A 78 3.29 -5.29 -12.53
CA THR A 78 2.25 -4.29 -12.85
C THR A 78 0.84 -4.82 -12.69
N LEU A 79 0.63 -6.13 -12.88
CA LEU A 79 -0.68 -6.75 -12.74
C LEU A 79 -1.14 -6.94 -11.29
N ARG A 80 -0.22 -6.96 -10.32
CA ARG A 80 -0.60 -7.18 -8.91
C ARG A 80 -1.58 -6.12 -8.41
N GLY A 81 -1.37 -4.86 -8.77
CA GLY A 81 -2.31 -3.78 -8.44
C GLY A 81 -3.70 -3.98 -9.05
N ASP A 82 -3.76 -4.40 -10.32
CA ASP A 82 -5.02 -4.67 -11.02
C ASP A 82 -5.72 -5.90 -10.41
N ILE A 83 -4.97 -6.94 -10.02
CA ILE A 83 -5.51 -8.12 -9.32
C ILE A 83 -6.12 -7.73 -7.98
N VAL A 84 -5.45 -6.88 -7.19
CA VAL A 84 -5.99 -6.37 -5.92
C VAL A 84 -7.28 -5.57 -6.14
N ALA A 85 -7.31 -4.72 -7.16
CA ALA A 85 -8.51 -3.92 -7.48
C ALA A 85 -9.68 -4.83 -7.89
N HIS A 86 -9.43 -5.78 -8.79
CA HIS A 86 -10.43 -6.74 -9.29
C HIS A 86 -11.00 -7.62 -8.17
N PHE A 87 -10.13 -8.13 -7.28
CA PHE A 87 -10.55 -8.89 -6.11
C PHE A 87 -11.51 -8.11 -5.21
N ASN A 88 -11.15 -6.88 -4.86
CA ASN A 88 -11.98 -6.06 -3.98
C ASN A 88 -13.31 -5.67 -4.65
N GLU A 89 -13.33 -5.45 -5.96
CA GLU A 89 -14.55 -5.23 -6.72
C GLU A 89 -15.47 -6.46 -6.67
N LEU A 90 -14.92 -7.67 -6.90
CA LEU A 90 -15.66 -8.92 -6.78
C LEU A 90 -16.28 -9.07 -5.39
N ILE A 91 -15.51 -8.87 -4.32
CA ILE A 91 -16.01 -8.95 -2.94
C ILE A 91 -17.14 -7.96 -2.70
N SER A 92 -17.00 -6.73 -3.20
CA SER A 92 -18.03 -5.68 -3.08
C SER A 92 -19.32 -6.04 -3.80
N VAL A 93 -19.23 -6.53 -5.04
CA VAL A 93 -20.41 -6.87 -5.87
C VAL A 93 -21.13 -8.12 -5.34
N THR A 94 -20.39 -9.12 -4.88
CA THR A 94 -20.96 -10.36 -4.36
C THR A 94 -21.40 -10.28 -2.91
N ASN A 95 -21.00 -9.25 -2.16
CA ASN A 95 -21.16 -9.15 -0.71
C ASN A 95 -20.67 -10.41 0.04
N ALA A 96 -19.63 -11.04 -0.48
CA ALA A 96 -19.09 -12.27 0.07
C ALA A 96 -18.44 -12.03 1.43
N GLN A 97 -18.61 -12.99 2.33
CA GLN A 97 -17.94 -13.05 3.64
C GLN A 97 -16.83 -14.11 3.66
N GLY A 98 -16.85 -15.02 2.69
CA GLY A 98 -15.80 -16.00 2.42
C GLY A 98 -15.29 -15.88 0.98
N CYS A 99 -14.00 -16.16 0.76
CA CYS A 99 -13.44 -16.24 -0.59
C CYS A 99 -12.35 -17.31 -0.69
N VAL A 100 -12.48 -18.20 -1.66
CA VAL A 100 -11.43 -19.14 -2.02
C VAL A 100 -10.70 -18.62 -3.25
N ILE A 101 -9.42 -18.32 -3.05
CA ILE A 101 -8.53 -17.82 -4.09
C ILE A 101 -7.74 -19.02 -4.62
N VAL A 102 -7.83 -19.30 -5.91
CA VAL A 102 -7.13 -20.45 -6.50
C VAL A 102 -6.02 -19.95 -7.41
N ALA A 103 -4.81 -20.31 -7.06
CA ALA A 103 -3.58 -19.92 -7.74
C ALA A 103 -3.51 -20.36 -9.21
N SER A 104 -2.49 -19.94 -9.92
CA SER A 104 -2.27 -20.18 -11.35
C SER A 104 -2.11 -21.67 -11.70
N ASP A 105 -2.42 -22.04 -12.95
CA ASP A 105 -2.44 -23.44 -13.42
C ASP A 105 -1.11 -23.92 -14.00
N SER A 106 -0.05 -23.13 -14.01
CA SER A 106 1.17 -23.55 -14.65
C SER A 106 2.02 -24.43 -13.74
N THR A 107 2.72 -25.35 -14.37
CA THR A 107 3.75 -26.15 -13.72
C THR A 107 5.04 -25.35 -13.65
N SER A 108 5.82 -25.55 -12.59
CA SER A 108 7.12 -24.90 -12.33
C SER A 108 8.15 -25.05 -13.46
N VAL A 109 7.95 -25.97 -14.39
CA VAL A 109 8.85 -26.23 -15.54
C VAL A 109 8.86 -25.04 -16.52
N PHE A 110 7.73 -24.37 -16.74
CA PHE A 110 7.61 -23.28 -17.71
C PHE A 110 7.75 -21.88 -17.08
N ASP A 111 7.46 -21.75 -15.80
CA ASP A 111 7.59 -20.49 -15.06
C ASP A 111 7.95 -20.79 -13.59
N PRO A 112 9.25 -20.94 -13.28
CA PRO A 112 9.71 -21.30 -11.94
C PRO A 112 9.36 -20.22 -10.88
N ASP A 113 9.09 -18.99 -11.30
CA ASP A 113 8.72 -17.90 -10.39
C ASP A 113 7.21 -17.84 -10.11
N LEU A 114 6.41 -18.70 -10.71
CA LEU A 114 4.95 -18.61 -10.61
C LEU A 114 4.46 -18.91 -9.19
N PHE A 115 5.03 -19.90 -8.52
CA PHE A 115 4.70 -20.22 -7.14
C PHE A 115 4.95 -19.01 -6.22
N ARG A 116 6.07 -18.33 -6.44
CA ARG A 116 6.41 -17.11 -5.72
C ARG A 116 5.45 -15.96 -6.03
N PHE A 117 5.07 -15.80 -7.29
CA PHE A 117 4.06 -14.81 -7.70
C PHE A 117 2.73 -15.08 -7.01
N ASP A 118 2.25 -16.32 -6.99
CA ASP A 118 0.98 -16.71 -6.34
C ASP A 118 1.03 -16.45 -4.82
N ALA A 119 2.16 -16.74 -4.16
CA ALA A 119 2.36 -16.41 -2.74
C ALA A 119 2.38 -14.87 -2.51
N SER A 120 2.99 -14.11 -3.43
CA SER A 120 2.98 -12.64 -3.36
C SER A 120 1.57 -12.08 -3.53
N VAL A 121 0.76 -12.64 -4.43
CA VAL A 121 -0.65 -12.26 -4.60
C VAL A 121 -1.46 -12.60 -3.36
N ALA A 122 -1.22 -13.76 -2.72
CA ALA A 122 -1.86 -14.09 -1.45
C ALA A 122 -1.56 -13.03 -0.37
N ALA A 123 -0.31 -12.56 -0.28
CA ALA A 123 0.07 -11.47 0.60
C ALA A 123 -0.66 -10.16 0.26
N ASP A 124 -0.74 -9.78 -1.02
CA ASP A 124 -1.45 -8.59 -1.49
C ASP A 124 -2.95 -8.60 -1.15
N LEU A 125 -3.54 -9.79 -1.14
CA LEU A 125 -4.96 -10.02 -0.83
C LEU A 125 -5.20 -10.31 0.66
N ALA A 126 -4.17 -10.13 1.50
CA ALA A 126 -4.23 -10.41 2.94
C ALA A 126 -4.78 -11.82 3.23
N SER A 127 -4.34 -12.82 2.46
CA SER A 127 -4.84 -14.18 2.46
C SER A 127 -3.81 -15.16 3.01
N PRO A 128 -4.15 -15.98 4.02
CA PRO A 128 -3.34 -17.13 4.37
C PRO A 128 -3.35 -18.17 3.24
N VAL A 129 -2.43 -19.12 3.29
CA VAL A 129 -2.22 -20.11 2.23
C VAL A 129 -2.59 -21.51 2.72
N PHE A 130 -3.32 -22.25 1.91
CA PHE A 130 -3.36 -23.72 1.94
C PHE A 130 -2.46 -24.26 0.83
N LEU A 131 -1.52 -25.13 1.21
CA LEU A 131 -0.66 -25.84 0.26
C LEU A 131 -1.34 -27.13 -0.20
N SER A 132 -1.28 -27.40 -1.50
CA SER A 132 -1.65 -28.69 -2.07
C SER A 132 -0.41 -29.35 -2.67
N ILE A 133 -0.07 -30.54 -2.19
CA ILE A 133 1.14 -31.29 -2.56
C ILE A 133 0.71 -32.67 -3.04
N CYS A 134 1.17 -33.08 -4.22
CA CYS A 134 0.88 -34.40 -4.78
C CYS A 134 1.88 -35.44 -4.24
N ALA A 135 1.37 -36.54 -3.68
CA ALA A 135 2.20 -37.63 -3.15
C ALA A 135 2.57 -38.70 -4.21
N GLU A 136 2.06 -38.59 -5.44
CA GLU A 136 2.31 -39.59 -6.46
C GLU A 136 3.78 -39.80 -6.75
N GLY A 137 4.27 -41.03 -6.60
CA GLY A 137 5.67 -41.39 -6.87
C GLY A 137 6.67 -40.91 -5.83
N ARG A 138 6.24 -40.44 -4.64
CA ARG A 138 7.09 -39.92 -3.58
C ARG A 138 6.99 -40.73 -2.29
N ASP A 139 8.07 -40.74 -1.51
CA ASP A 139 8.09 -41.21 -0.15
C ASP A 139 7.81 -40.09 0.88
N SER A 140 7.60 -40.46 2.16
CA SER A 140 7.33 -39.53 3.24
C SER A 140 8.39 -38.43 3.35
N LYS A 141 9.67 -38.78 3.26
CA LYS A 141 10.79 -37.86 3.38
C LYS A 141 10.79 -36.81 2.24
N GLN A 142 10.53 -37.22 1.01
CA GLN A 142 10.47 -36.31 -0.16
C GLN A 142 9.28 -35.34 -0.03
N ILE A 143 8.14 -35.80 0.50
CA ILE A 143 6.97 -34.96 0.75
C ILE A 143 7.30 -33.93 1.83
N LEU A 144 7.92 -34.32 2.94
CA LEU A 144 8.30 -33.42 4.03
C LEU A 144 9.30 -32.35 3.56
N GLN A 145 10.30 -32.72 2.76
CA GLN A 145 11.24 -31.76 2.15
C GLN A 145 10.51 -30.75 1.25
N THR A 146 9.51 -31.19 0.51
CA THR A 146 8.70 -30.32 -0.34
C THR A 146 7.87 -29.36 0.52
N ILE A 147 7.25 -29.84 1.60
CA ILE A 147 6.51 -29.03 2.58
C ILE A 147 7.42 -27.92 3.13
N GLU A 148 8.59 -28.27 3.63
CA GLU A 148 9.56 -27.31 4.19
C GLU A 148 9.94 -26.23 3.18
N ALA A 149 10.29 -26.63 1.95
CA ALA A 149 10.71 -25.72 0.90
C ALA A 149 9.58 -24.75 0.48
N GLN A 150 8.35 -25.27 0.36
CA GLN A 150 7.19 -24.45 -0.01
C GLN A 150 6.76 -23.52 1.13
N CYS A 151 6.74 -23.99 2.38
CA CYS A 151 6.47 -23.14 3.55
C CYS A 151 7.50 -22.01 3.67
N ALA A 152 8.79 -22.30 3.47
CA ALA A 152 9.84 -21.29 3.46
C ALA A 152 9.66 -20.27 2.32
N SER A 153 9.19 -20.72 1.15
CA SER A 153 8.93 -19.84 0.00
C SER A 153 7.72 -18.93 0.25
N VAL A 154 6.65 -19.46 0.83
CA VAL A 154 5.45 -18.68 1.22
C VAL A 154 5.82 -17.63 2.28
N SER A 155 6.60 -18.01 3.29
CA SER A 155 7.03 -17.09 4.37
C SER A 155 7.91 -15.95 3.85
N LYS A 156 8.71 -16.17 2.80
CA LYS A 156 9.51 -15.12 2.16
C LYS A 156 8.67 -14.05 1.45
N GLU A 157 7.43 -14.35 1.11
CA GLU A 157 6.48 -13.39 0.54
C GLU A 157 5.52 -12.84 1.62
N TYR A 158 5.87 -12.99 2.90
CA TYR A 158 5.18 -12.39 4.06
C TYR A 158 3.74 -12.86 4.27
N THR A 159 3.38 -14.03 3.75
CA THR A 159 2.14 -14.72 4.11
C THR A 159 2.43 -16.02 4.85
N LYS A 160 1.41 -16.72 5.32
CA LYS A 160 1.55 -17.86 6.22
C LYS A 160 0.74 -19.06 5.72
N VAL A 161 1.33 -20.25 5.84
CA VAL A 161 0.63 -21.51 5.58
C VAL A 161 -0.23 -21.86 6.79
N PHE A 162 -1.54 -22.02 6.55
CA PHE A 162 -2.56 -22.37 7.54
C PHE A 162 -3.00 -23.82 7.46
N GLY A 163 -2.65 -24.54 6.40
CA GLY A 163 -2.95 -25.94 6.23
C GLY A 163 -2.25 -26.55 5.04
N ILE A 164 -2.05 -27.84 5.06
CA ILE A 164 -1.34 -28.61 4.05
C ILE A 164 -2.19 -29.82 3.67
N PHE A 165 -2.54 -29.90 2.39
CA PHE A 165 -3.22 -31.04 1.81
C PHE A 165 -2.24 -31.88 1.01
N VAL A 166 -2.09 -33.14 1.36
CA VAL A 166 -1.28 -34.11 0.61
C VAL A 166 -2.24 -35.03 -0.14
N THR A 167 -2.32 -34.84 -1.45
CA THR A 167 -3.24 -35.56 -2.34
C THR A 167 -2.57 -36.77 -2.99
N ASP A 168 -3.34 -37.65 -3.59
CA ASP A 168 -2.85 -38.88 -4.21
C ASP A 168 -2.03 -39.74 -3.23
N CYS A 169 -2.37 -39.67 -1.94
CA CYS A 169 -1.66 -40.30 -0.84
C CYS A 169 -2.29 -41.66 -0.50
N LYS A 170 -1.54 -42.74 -0.67
CA LYS A 170 -1.94 -44.07 -0.27
C LYS A 170 -2.03 -44.21 1.24
N GLU A 171 -2.89 -45.07 1.75
CA GLU A 171 -3.17 -45.22 3.18
C GLU A 171 -1.92 -45.50 4.03
N ASP A 172 -1.03 -46.40 3.56
CA ASP A 172 0.20 -46.71 4.27
C ASP A 172 1.14 -45.54 4.34
N LEU A 173 1.31 -44.80 3.24
CA LEU A 173 2.09 -43.59 3.16
C LEU A 173 1.49 -42.46 4.04
N ALA A 174 0.15 -42.39 4.09
CA ALA A 174 -0.55 -41.39 4.90
C ALA A 174 -0.28 -41.59 6.41
N LYS A 175 -0.17 -42.83 6.87
CA LYS A 175 0.20 -43.14 8.27
C LYS A 175 1.63 -42.75 8.59
N GLU A 176 2.57 -43.20 7.75
CA GLU A 176 4.00 -42.86 7.85
C GLU A 176 4.22 -41.34 7.86
N LEU A 177 3.61 -40.64 6.88
CA LEU A 177 3.74 -39.19 6.74
C LEU A 177 3.21 -38.44 7.98
N LYS A 178 2.07 -38.84 8.54
CA LYS A 178 1.51 -38.21 9.75
C LYS A 178 2.41 -38.41 10.96
N GLU A 179 3.03 -39.59 11.11
CA GLU A 179 3.99 -39.86 12.19
C GLU A 179 5.26 -39.01 12.03
N ASP A 180 5.82 -38.96 10.84
CA ASP A 180 7.02 -38.17 10.53
C ASP A 180 6.74 -36.66 10.67
N TYR A 181 5.59 -36.19 10.18
CA TYR A 181 5.19 -34.79 10.26
C TYR A 181 4.98 -34.32 11.72
N ALA A 182 4.42 -35.18 12.58
CA ALA A 182 4.25 -34.86 13.99
C ALA A 182 5.58 -34.63 14.73
N GLN A 183 6.69 -35.17 14.20
CA GLN A 183 8.04 -34.94 14.71
C GLN A 183 8.66 -33.65 14.16
N SER A 184 8.08 -33.07 13.10
CA SER A 184 8.51 -31.79 12.55
C SER A 184 7.89 -30.62 13.32
N ASN A 185 8.62 -29.50 13.44
CA ASN A 185 8.12 -28.29 14.13
C ASN A 185 7.16 -27.44 13.26
N ASN A 186 6.49 -28.05 12.30
CA ASN A 186 5.60 -27.37 11.36
C ASN A 186 4.19 -27.30 11.98
N GLY A 187 3.80 -26.20 12.58
CA GLY A 187 2.55 -26.07 13.35
C GLY A 187 1.24 -26.00 12.53
N ALA A 188 1.27 -26.15 11.19
CA ALA A 188 0.08 -26.16 10.36
C ALA A 188 -0.59 -27.56 10.37
N PRO A 189 -1.94 -27.68 10.36
CA PRO A 189 -2.61 -28.96 10.19
C PRO A 189 -2.25 -29.61 8.84
N LEU A 190 -2.13 -30.94 8.84
CA LEU A 190 -1.84 -31.74 7.65
C LEU A 190 -2.96 -32.74 7.41
N TRP A 191 -3.56 -32.67 6.24
CA TRP A 191 -4.58 -33.59 5.77
C TRP A 191 -4.06 -34.43 4.61
N THR A 192 -4.45 -35.70 4.57
CA THR A 192 -4.07 -36.63 3.51
C THR A 192 -5.32 -37.09 2.76
N LEU A 193 -5.29 -37.03 1.45
CA LEU A 193 -6.37 -37.42 0.56
C LEU A 193 -5.90 -38.53 -0.37
N PRO A 194 -6.70 -39.57 -0.63
CA PRO A 194 -6.41 -40.51 -1.70
C PRO A 194 -6.52 -39.81 -3.06
N SER A 195 -6.31 -40.57 -4.14
CA SER A 195 -6.57 -40.04 -5.48
C SER A 195 -8.07 -39.82 -5.66
N ILE A 196 -8.48 -38.58 -5.83
CA ILE A 196 -9.85 -38.13 -6.05
C ILE A 196 -9.85 -37.27 -7.32
N SER A 197 -10.72 -37.62 -8.28
CA SER A 197 -10.91 -36.79 -9.48
C SER A 197 -11.77 -35.55 -9.19
N GLU A 198 -11.69 -34.53 -10.04
CA GLU A 198 -12.54 -33.33 -9.91
C GLU A 198 -14.03 -33.68 -9.87
N SER A 199 -14.47 -34.61 -10.72
CA SER A 199 -15.87 -35.11 -10.77
C SER A 199 -16.31 -35.86 -9.51
N GLU A 200 -15.38 -36.28 -8.66
CA GLU A 200 -15.61 -36.96 -7.38
C GLU A 200 -15.33 -36.05 -6.17
N SER A 201 -15.23 -34.74 -6.38
CA SER A 201 -14.89 -33.76 -5.33
C SER A 201 -15.83 -33.82 -4.11
N ASP A 202 -17.03 -34.39 -4.24
CA ASP A 202 -17.95 -34.65 -3.11
C ASP A 202 -17.37 -35.60 -2.07
N LYS A 203 -16.43 -36.48 -2.45
CA LYS A 203 -15.75 -37.40 -1.53
C LYS A 203 -14.71 -36.71 -0.66
N PHE A 204 -14.40 -35.43 -0.92
CA PHE A 204 -13.43 -34.66 -0.12
C PHE A 204 -13.78 -34.66 1.37
N ASN A 205 -15.07 -34.49 1.68
CA ASN A 205 -15.56 -34.43 3.07
C ASN A 205 -15.53 -35.80 3.78
N ASP A 206 -15.31 -36.92 3.06
CA ASP A 206 -15.06 -38.21 3.71
C ASP A 206 -13.70 -38.25 4.43
N TYR A 207 -12.78 -37.35 4.08
CA TYR A 207 -11.41 -37.32 4.58
C TYR A 207 -11.08 -36.05 5.39
N VAL A 208 -11.78 -34.94 5.16
CA VAL A 208 -11.53 -33.66 5.83
C VAL A 208 -12.86 -33.02 6.21
N ALA A 209 -13.08 -32.83 7.51
CA ALA A 209 -14.31 -32.20 7.99
C ALA A 209 -14.28 -30.68 7.76
N ASP A 210 -15.45 -30.10 7.44
CA ASP A 210 -15.62 -28.66 7.24
C ASP A 210 -15.12 -27.86 8.44
N GLU A 211 -15.41 -28.34 9.66
CA GLU A 211 -15.03 -27.71 10.92
C GLU A 211 -13.51 -27.62 11.09
N GLU A 212 -12.75 -28.58 10.60
CA GLU A 212 -11.28 -28.55 10.66
C GLU A 212 -10.73 -27.42 9.76
N ILE A 213 -11.30 -27.25 8.56
CA ILE A 213 -10.94 -26.18 7.62
C ILE A 213 -11.26 -24.82 8.24
N ILE A 214 -12.47 -24.66 8.77
CA ILE A 214 -12.91 -23.42 9.41
C ILE A 214 -12.05 -23.08 10.62
N SER A 215 -11.75 -24.07 11.48
CA SER A 215 -10.88 -23.89 12.63
C SER A 215 -9.47 -23.46 12.22
N ALA A 216 -8.91 -24.04 11.17
CA ALA A 216 -7.60 -23.63 10.64
C ALA A 216 -7.60 -22.16 10.18
N LEU A 217 -8.68 -21.69 9.55
CA LEU A 217 -8.80 -20.32 9.06
C LEU A 217 -9.13 -19.28 10.14
N GLN A 218 -9.57 -19.71 11.32
CA GLN A 218 -9.83 -18.82 12.47
C GLN A 218 -8.58 -18.49 13.29
N GLN A 219 -7.42 -19.02 12.93
CA GLN A 219 -6.16 -18.68 13.61
C GLN A 219 -5.82 -17.19 13.41
N PRO A 220 -5.18 -16.55 14.41
CA PRO A 220 -4.73 -15.17 14.26
C PRO A 220 -3.77 -15.02 13.07
N PHE A 221 -4.10 -14.10 12.17
CA PHE A 221 -3.29 -13.76 11.01
C PHE A 221 -3.00 -12.26 11.00
N ALA A 222 -1.74 -11.90 11.24
CA ALA A 222 -1.26 -10.55 11.01
C ALA A 222 -0.95 -10.41 9.51
N ALA A 223 -1.97 -9.99 8.76
CA ALA A 223 -1.82 -9.79 7.33
C ALA A 223 -0.78 -8.69 7.03
N PRO A 224 0.11 -8.87 6.05
CA PRO A 224 1.04 -7.83 5.64
C PRO A 224 0.30 -6.66 4.98
N THR A 225 0.86 -5.47 5.11
CA THR A 225 0.42 -4.31 4.31
C THR A 225 1.38 -4.13 3.14
N THR A 226 1.08 -4.79 2.03
CA THR A 226 1.91 -4.70 0.82
C THR A 226 1.74 -3.36 0.10
N PRO A 227 2.68 -2.94 -0.77
CA PRO A 227 2.55 -1.72 -1.56
C PRO A 227 1.25 -1.65 -2.37
N TYR A 228 0.80 -2.76 -2.94
CA TYR A 228 -0.42 -2.80 -3.76
C TYR A 228 -1.68 -2.71 -2.92
N ALA A 229 -1.73 -3.41 -1.77
CA ALA A 229 -2.83 -3.29 -0.81
C ALA A 229 -2.92 -1.86 -0.24
N PHE A 230 -1.77 -1.24 0.07
CA PHE A 230 -1.72 0.14 0.53
C PHE A 230 -2.23 1.12 -0.54
N GLN A 231 -1.76 1.01 -1.77
CA GLN A 231 -2.21 1.86 -2.89
C GLN A 231 -3.72 1.74 -3.11
N TYR A 232 -4.24 0.53 -3.13
CA TYR A 232 -5.68 0.30 -3.25
C TYR A 232 -6.47 0.97 -2.12
N SER A 233 -6.02 0.79 -0.88
CA SER A 233 -6.63 1.42 0.30
C SER A 233 -6.59 2.96 0.22
N LEU A 234 -5.45 3.52 -0.21
CA LEU A 234 -5.29 4.96 -0.40
C LEU A 234 -6.30 5.53 -1.41
N LEU A 235 -6.40 4.90 -2.59
CA LEU A 235 -7.35 5.31 -3.63
C LEU A 235 -8.80 5.17 -3.16
N GLY A 236 -9.13 4.10 -2.46
CA GLY A 236 -10.46 3.87 -1.89
C GLY A 236 -10.86 4.93 -0.85
N LYS A 237 -9.94 5.28 0.05
CA LYS A 237 -10.16 6.36 1.04
C LYS A 237 -10.31 7.73 0.38
N ALA A 238 -9.52 8.04 -0.64
CA ALA A 238 -9.65 9.27 -1.41
C ALA A 238 -11.03 9.37 -2.10
N LYS A 239 -11.49 8.26 -2.69
CA LYS A 239 -12.79 8.15 -3.38
C LYS A 239 -13.97 8.30 -2.43
N ALA A 240 -13.87 7.78 -1.20
CA ALA A 240 -14.98 7.78 -0.22
C ALA A 240 -15.41 9.21 0.18
N ASN A 241 -14.49 10.18 0.17
CA ASN A 241 -14.78 11.58 0.44
C ASN A 241 -13.99 12.45 -0.55
N LYS A 242 -14.49 12.50 -1.80
CA LYS A 242 -13.79 13.17 -2.90
C LYS A 242 -13.46 14.61 -2.59
N LYS A 243 -12.24 14.98 -2.90
CA LYS A 243 -11.73 16.34 -2.81
C LYS A 243 -11.34 16.85 -4.20
N THR A 244 -11.30 18.17 -4.32
CA THR A 244 -10.87 18.85 -5.53
C THR A 244 -9.39 19.21 -5.44
N ILE A 245 -8.56 18.64 -6.31
CA ILE A 245 -7.12 18.85 -6.32
C ILE A 245 -6.70 19.62 -7.57
N VAL A 246 -5.85 20.63 -7.38
CA VAL A 246 -5.27 21.41 -8.49
C VAL A 246 -4.02 20.73 -9.03
N LEU A 247 -3.94 20.63 -10.34
CA LEU A 247 -2.76 20.20 -11.10
C LEU A 247 -2.31 21.39 -11.97
N PRO A 248 -1.29 22.16 -11.55
CA PRO A 248 -0.91 23.39 -12.25
C PRO A 248 -0.08 23.14 -13.51
N GLU A 249 0.44 21.93 -13.73
CA GLU A 249 1.32 21.57 -14.82
C GLU A 249 0.54 20.83 -15.93
N GLY A 250 -0.53 21.46 -16.45
CA GLY A 250 -1.48 20.85 -17.40
C GLY A 250 -0.92 20.56 -18.80
N GLU A 251 0.32 20.94 -19.10
CA GLU A 251 1.00 20.62 -20.36
C GLU A 251 1.88 19.35 -20.26
N GLU A 252 2.06 18.80 -19.06
CA GLU A 252 2.92 17.64 -18.82
C GLU A 252 2.15 16.32 -19.05
N ASP A 253 2.62 15.50 -19.99
CA ASP A 253 1.97 14.24 -20.39
C ASP A 253 1.73 13.27 -19.23
N ARG A 254 2.67 13.20 -18.26
CA ARG A 254 2.54 12.33 -17.08
C ARG A 254 1.40 12.78 -16.16
N ILE A 255 1.24 14.10 -16.01
CA ILE A 255 0.13 14.71 -15.26
C ILE A 255 -1.20 14.37 -15.94
N LEU A 256 -1.28 14.52 -17.27
CA LEU A 256 -2.52 14.21 -18.02
C LEU A 256 -2.89 12.72 -17.93
N LYS A 257 -1.91 11.81 -18.02
CA LYS A 257 -2.12 10.36 -17.85
C LYS A 257 -2.59 10.01 -16.45
N ALA A 258 -2.00 10.61 -15.42
CA ALA A 258 -2.41 10.40 -14.04
C ALA A 258 -3.83 10.96 -13.77
N ALA A 259 -4.14 12.15 -14.34
CA ALA A 259 -5.46 12.75 -14.24
C ALA A 259 -6.53 11.89 -14.92
N ASP A 260 -6.24 11.35 -16.12
CA ASP A 260 -7.17 10.45 -16.83
C ASP A 260 -7.50 9.20 -16.00
N TYR A 261 -6.48 8.56 -15.43
CA TYR A 261 -6.65 7.40 -14.54
C TYR A 261 -7.54 7.69 -13.33
N LEU A 262 -7.30 8.83 -12.66
CA LEU A 262 -8.04 9.23 -11.47
C LEU A 262 -9.50 9.60 -11.79
N LEU A 263 -9.74 10.27 -12.91
CA LEU A 263 -11.05 10.68 -13.38
C LEU A 263 -11.86 9.51 -13.95
N GLU A 264 -11.22 8.56 -14.64
CA GLU A 264 -11.86 7.34 -15.13
C GLU A 264 -12.49 6.57 -13.98
N ARG A 265 -11.75 6.41 -12.88
CA ARG A 265 -12.15 5.67 -11.66
C ARG A 265 -12.93 6.49 -10.65
N ASP A 266 -13.16 7.77 -10.97
CA ASP A 266 -13.94 8.69 -10.13
C ASP A 266 -13.39 8.83 -8.70
N ILE A 267 -12.06 8.97 -8.57
CA ILE A 267 -11.35 8.97 -7.29
C ILE A 267 -11.35 10.36 -6.65
N VAL A 268 -11.11 11.41 -7.46
CA VAL A 268 -11.02 12.81 -7.04
C VAL A 268 -11.66 13.72 -8.09
N ASN A 269 -11.96 14.97 -7.72
CA ASN A 269 -12.22 16.04 -8.68
C ASN A 269 -10.90 16.75 -8.99
N LEU A 270 -10.69 17.14 -10.23
CA LEU A 270 -9.47 17.82 -10.66
C LEU A 270 -9.76 19.19 -11.29
N ILE A 271 -8.91 20.15 -10.93
CA ILE A 271 -8.76 21.41 -11.69
C ILE A 271 -7.38 21.36 -12.35
N ILE A 272 -7.36 21.37 -13.69
CA ILE A 272 -6.12 21.40 -14.46
C ILE A 272 -5.92 22.83 -14.95
N VAL A 273 -4.76 23.41 -14.61
CA VAL A 273 -4.42 24.77 -15.03
C VAL A 273 -3.89 24.74 -16.45
N GLY A 274 -4.48 25.57 -17.31
CA GLY A 274 -4.12 25.70 -18.72
C GLY A 274 -5.35 25.89 -19.62
N GLU A 275 -5.11 26.02 -20.90
CA GLU A 275 -6.17 26.23 -21.91
C GLU A 275 -6.87 24.89 -22.22
N ARG A 276 -8.19 24.85 -21.97
CA ARG A 276 -9.01 23.63 -22.12
C ARG A 276 -8.84 22.95 -23.47
N GLU A 277 -8.89 23.74 -24.54
CA GLU A 277 -8.80 23.24 -25.93
C GLU A 277 -7.44 22.57 -26.20
N SER A 278 -6.36 23.19 -25.74
CA SER A 278 -4.99 22.67 -25.88
C SER A 278 -4.81 21.36 -25.11
N ILE A 279 -5.26 21.33 -23.86
CA ILE A 279 -5.16 20.13 -22.99
C ILE A 279 -5.97 18.97 -23.58
N LEU A 280 -7.20 19.22 -24.05
CA LEU A 280 -8.04 18.17 -24.63
C LEU A 280 -7.52 17.68 -25.98
N ALA A 281 -6.92 18.55 -26.80
CA ALA A 281 -6.24 18.14 -28.03
C ALA A 281 -5.06 17.22 -27.73
N ARG A 282 -4.23 17.57 -26.73
CA ARG A 282 -3.11 16.71 -26.27
C ARG A 282 -3.60 15.38 -25.69
N ALA A 283 -4.69 15.40 -24.93
CA ALA A 283 -5.33 14.19 -24.40
C ALA A 283 -5.75 13.23 -25.51
N GLN A 284 -6.32 13.76 -26.60
CA GLN A 284 -6.72 12.96 -27.77
C GLN A 284 -5.51 12.31 -28.45
N GLU A 285 -4.40 13.05 -28.62
CA GLU A 285 -3.15 12.49 -29.16
C GLU A 285 -2.59 11.35 -28.32
N LEU A 286 -2.73 11.46 -26.99
CA LEU A 286 -2.28 10.45 -26.01
C LEU A 286 -3.28 9.30 -25.83
N GLY A 287 -4.46 9.36 -26.47
CA GLY A 287 -5.51 8.34 -26.34
C GLY A 287 -6.27 8.35 -25.02
N LEU A 288 -6.22 9.47 -24.27
CA LEU A 288 -6.88 9.64 -22.97
C LEU A 288 -8.37 9.98 -23.16
N LYS A 289 -9.25 9.38 -22.35
CA LYS A 289 -10.70 9.44 -22.60
C LYS A 289 -11.49 10.17 -21.52
N SER A 290 -10.92 10.34 -20.33
CA SER A 290 -11.64 10.81 -19.14
C SER A 290 -11.32 12.25 -18.75
N LEU A 291 -10.34 12.90 -19.39
CA LEU A 291 -9.93 14.27 -19.07
C LEU A 291 -11.04 15.31 -19.24
N ASN A 292 -12.04 15.05 -20.09
CA ASN A 292 -13.22 15.90 -20.22
C ASN A 292 -14.06 16.05 -18.95
N LYS A 293 -13.85 15.16 -17.95
CA LYS A 293 -14.47 15.23 -16.61
C LYS A 293 -13.79 16.24 -15.68
N ALA A 294 -12.56 16.71 -16.02
CA ALA A 294 -11.88 17.73 -15.25
C ALA A 294 -12.50 19.10 -15.42
N SER A 295 -12.31 19.97 -14.42
CA SER A 295 -12.42 21.41 -14.59
C SER A 295 -11.11 21.96 -15.12
N PHE A 296 -11.19 23.02 -15.95
CA PHE A 296 -10.02 23.68 -16.51
C PHE A 296 -10.00 25.14 -16.07
N GLN A 297 -8.83 25.64 -15.71
CA GLN A 297 -8.66 27.04 -15.33
C GLN A 297 -7.54 27.69 -16.15
N SER A 298 -7.94 28.60 -17.03
CA SER A 298 -6.98 29.42 -17.76
C SER A 298 -6.30 30.43 -16.83
N MET A 299 -5.00 30.61 -16.99
CA MET A 299 -4.24 31.65 -16.31
C MET A 299 -4.49 33.06 -16.89
N SER A 300 -5.18 33.16 -18.03
CA SER A 300 -5.60 34.41 -18.68
C SER A 300 -7.01 34.88 -18.29
N ASP A 301 -7.71 34.13 -17.38
CA ASP A 301 -9.02 34.50 -16.89
C ASP A 301 -8.93 35.74 -15.96
N GLU A 302 -9.28 36.91 -16.47
CA GLU A 302 -9.16 38.19 -15.75
C GLU A 302 -10.07 38.28 -14.53
N GLU A 303 -11.21 37.57 -14.50
CA GLU A 303 -12.08 37.55 -13.31
C GLU A 303 -11.39 36.86 -12.15
N ILE A 304 -10.83 35.69 -12.39
CA ILE A 304 -10.09 34.91 -11.37
C ILE A 304 -8.80 35.62 -10.99
N LEU A 305 -8.05 36.15 -11.98
CA LEU A 305 -6.85 36.93 -11.72
C LEU A 305 -7.12 38.15 -10.83
N GLY A 306 -8.18 38.88 -11.06
CA GLY A 306 -8.56 40.03 -10.22
C GLY A 306 -8.82 39.63 -8.77
N LYS A 307 -9.54 38.51 -8.55
CA LYS A 307 -9.75 37.97 -7.19
C LYS A 307 -8.46 37.51 -6.53
N MET A 308 -7.57 36.87 -7.29
CA MET A 308 -6.27 36.39 -6.80
C MET A 308 -5.34 37.55 -6.45
N ILE A 309 -5.25 38.58 -7.31
CA ILE A 309 -4.43 39.79 -7.07
C ILE A 309 -4.88 40.48 -5.78
N SER A 310 -6.18 40.75 -5.64
CA SER A 310 -6.73 41.38 -4.44
C SER A 310 -6.41 40.58 -3.19
N LYS A 311 -6.62 39.25 -3.22
CA LYS A 311 -6.36 38.38 -2.07
C LYS A 311 -4.86 38.27 -1.75
N LEU A 312 -4.02 38.22 -2.77
CA LEU A 312 -2.55 38.16 -2.60
C LEU A 312 -1.99 39.45 -1.99
N CYS A 313 -2.47 40.63 -2.44
CA CYS A 313 -2.14 41.91 -1.85
C CYS A 313 -2.56 41.99 -0.38
N GLU A 314 -3.78 41.51 -0.04
CA GLU A 314 -4.26 41.39 1.36
C GLU A 314 -3.31 40.55 2.21
N LEU A 315 -3.01 39.32 1.76
CA LEU A 315 -2.19 38.35 2.51
C LEU A 315 -0.75 38.81 2.70
N ARG A 316 -0.23 39.60 1.74
CA ARG A 316 1.16 40.08 1.70
C ARG A 316 1.30 41.58 1.99
N ALA A 317 0.25 42.22 2.51
CA ALA A 317 0.23 43.66 2.81
C ALA A 317 1.42 44.11 3.69
N LYS A 318 1.77 43.31 4.72
CA LYS A 318 2.93 43.56 5.60
C LYS A 318 4.28 43.52 4.87
N LYS A 319 4.34 42.98 3.66
CA LYS A 319 5.54 42.90 2.81
C LYS A 319 5.50 43.94 1.67
N GLY A 320 4.49 44.80 1.64
CA GLY A 320 4.34 45.84 0.63
C GLY A 320 4.01 45.32 -0.79
N MET A 321 3.30 44.21 -0.91
CA MET A 321 2.91 43.64 -2.21
C MET A 321 2.02 44.62 -2.99
N THR A 322 2.41 44.97 -4.23
CA THR A 322 1.61 45.78 -5.14
C THR A 322 0.83 44.89 -6.10
N GLU A 323 -0.22 45.43 -6.76
CA GLU A 323 -1.00 44.70 -7.74
C GLU A 323 -0.15 44.23 -8.94
N ASP A 324 0.77 45.04 -9.42
CA ASP A 324 1.69 44.68 -10.51
C ASP A 324 2.61 43.52 -10.11
N GLN A 325 3.13 43.54 -8.89
CA GLN A 325 3.94 42.44 -8.36
C GLN A 325 3.13 41.19 -8.19
N ALA A 326 1.89 41.29 -7.70
CA ALA A 326 0.98 40.15 -7.56
C ALA A 326 0.64 39.54 -8.93
N ARG A 327 0.33 40.36 -9.94
CA ARG A 327 0.08 39.91 -11.32
C ARG A 327 1.29 39.22 -11.93
N GLU A 328 2.49 39.74 -11.72
CA GLU A 328 3.73 39.10 -12.21
C GLU A 328 3.95 37.75 -11.54
N GLN A 329 3.71 37.65 -10.22
CA GLN A 329 3.89 36.43 -9.47
C GLN A 329 2.88 35.34 -9.88
N LEU A 330 1.66 35.71 -10.28
CA LEU A 330 0.62 34.81 -10.74
C LEU A 330 0.85 34.25 -12.16
N LYS A 331 1.90 34.66 -12.85
CA LYS A 331 2.36 33.99 -14.08
C LYS A 331 3.03 32.64 -13.83
N ASP A 332 3.45 32.38 -12.60
CA ASP A 332 3.92 31.06 -12.17
C ASP A 332 2.71 30.15 -11.91
N ALA A 333 2.64 29.02 -12.64
CA ALA A 333 1.49 28.11 -12.58
C ALA A 333 1.31 27.48 -11.17
N SER A 334 2.41 27.19 -10.45
CA SER A 334 2.33 26.66 -9.07
C SER A 334 1.80 27.70 -8.12
N TYR A 335 2.19 28.96 -8.29
CA TYR A 335 1.65 30.08 -7.50
C TYR A 335 0.17 30.31 -7.78
N PHE A 336 -0.21 30.33 -9.07
CA PHE A 336 -1.58 30.45 -9.52
C PHE A 336 -2.46 29.33 -8.95
N GLY A 337 -2.01 28.06 -9.08
CA GLY A 337 -2.70 26.90 -8.51
C GLY A 337 -2.84 26.96 -6.99
N THR A 338 -1.80 27.45 -6.28
CA THR A 338 -1.86 27.66 -4.83
C THR A 338 -2.91 28.71 -4.45
N MET A 339 -3.09 29.75 -5.27
CA MET A 339 -4.12 30.77 -5.03
C MET A 339 -5.54 30.24 -5.27
N LEU A 340 -5.74 29.26 -6.16
CA LEU A 340 -7.05 28.54 -6.27
C LEU A 340 -7.42 27.85 -4.94
N VAL A 341 -6.44 27.22 -4.28
CA VAL A 341 -6.64 26.62 -2.95
C VAL A 341 -6.93 27.67 -1.89
N VAL A 342 -6.23 28.80 -1.90
CA VAL A 342 -6.44 29.94 -0.98
C VAL A 342 -7.83 30.54 -1.13
N LEU A 343 -8.34 30.65 -2.35
CA LEU A 343 -9.68 31.15 -2.64
C LEU A 343 -10.80 30.14 -2.31
N GLY A 344 -10.45 28.91 -1.92
CA GLY A 344 -11.42 27.86 -1.59
C GLY A 344 -12.07 27.20 -2.81
N LEU A 345 -11.49 27.40 -4.01
CA LEU A 345 -11.95 26.75 -5.25
C LEU A 345 -11.45 25.31 -5.37
N ALA A 346 -10.44 24.95 -4.58
CA ALA A 346 -9.91 23.61 -4.45
C ALA A 346 -9.51 23.31 -3.00
N ASP A 347 -9.38 22.03 -2.68
CA ASP A 347 -9.04 21.53 -1.35
C ASP A 347 -7.52 21.35 -1.17
N GLY A 348 -6.79 21.09 -2.24
CA GLY A 348 -5.35 20.88 -2.23
C GLY A 348 -4.69 21.03 -3.60
N LEU A 349 -3.37 20.92 -3.64
CA LEU A 349 -2.56 21.09 -4.85
C LEU A 349 -1.44 20.04 -4.92
N VAL A 350 -1.16 19.54 -6.12
CA VAL A 350 0.02 18.72 -6.43
C VAL A 350 0.76 19.34 -7.61
N SER A 351 2.05 19.62 -7.41
CA SER A 351 2.94 20.25 -8.41
C SER A 351 4.37 19.70 -8.29
N GLY A 352 5.27 20.05 -9.18
CA GLY A 352 6.71 19.72 -9.10
C GLY A 352 7.21 18.72 -10.14
N SER A 353 6.36 18.25 -11.06
CA SER A 353 6.78 17.32 -12.12
C SER A 353 7.75 17.94 -13.12
N VAL A 354 7.65 19.26 -13.34
CA VAL A 354 8.56 20.06 -14.18
C VAL A 354 9.25 21.19 -13.42
N ASN A 355 8.69 21.59 -12.28
CA ASN A 355 9.22 22.68 -11.44
C ASN A 355 10.18 22.15 -10.35
N SER A 356 10.89 23.06 -9.70
CA SER A 356 11.70 22.73 -8.51
C SER A 356 10.80 22.66 -7.26
N THR A 357 11.20 21.86 -6.27
CA THR A 357 10.56 21.82 -4.94
C THR A 357 10.37 23.22 -4.34
N ALA A 358 11.34 24.11 -4.53
CA ALA A 358 11.23 25.49 -4.05
C ALA A 358 10.07 26.26 -4.70
N ASN A 359 9.73 25.99 -5.95
CA ASN A 359 8.62 26.65 -6.64
C ASN A 359 7.25 26.14 -6.17
N THR A 360 7.15 24.89 -5.75
CA THR A 360 5.93 24.32 -5.13
C THR A 360 5.77 24.79 -3.67
N VAL A 361 6.83 24.69 -2.88
CA VAL A 361 6.77 24.94 -1.43
C VAL A 361 6.68 26.43 -1.07
N ARG A 362 7.39 27.30 -1.81
CA ARG A 362 7.41 28.74 -1.52
C ARG A 362 6.03 29.40 -1.54
N PRO A 363 5.17 29.21 -2.56
CA PRO A 363 3.81 29.73 -2.54
C PRO A 363 3.01 29.25 -1.32
N ALA A 364 3.06 27.96 -1.02
CA ALA A 364 2.34 27.38 0.12
C ALA A 364 2.75 28.04 1.46
N LEU A 365 4.05 28.19 1.70
CA LEU A 365 4.57 28.89 2.91
C LEU A 365 4.13 30.35 2.96
N GLN A 366 4.04 31.02 1.82
CA GLN A 366 3.74 32.45 1.76
C GLN A 366 2.25 32.77 1.96
N VAL A 367 1.35 31.96 1.42
CA VAL A 367 -0.09 32.30 1.36
C VAL A 367 -1.00 31.29 2.06
N ILE A 368 -0.66 30.00 2.11
CA ILE A 368 -1.41 28.98 2.87
C ILE A 368 -0.99 29.02 4.35
N LYS A 369 0.32 29.09 4.61
CA LYS A 369 0.94 29.11 5.93
C LYS A 369 0.73 27.81 6.71
N THR A 370 1.28 27.77 7.93
CA THR A 370 1.14 26.62 8.83
C THR A 370 -0.23 26.55 9.51
N LYS A 371 -0.65 25.35 9.88
CA LYS A 371 -1.81 25.12 10.75
C LYS A 371 -1.62 25.82 12.10
N PRO A 372 -2.71 26.26 12.76
CA PRO A 372 -2.63 26.71 14.15
C PRO A 372 -1.96 25.65 15.03
N GLY A 373 -0.94 26.08 15.79
CA GLY A 373 -0.15 25.18 16.64
C GLY A 373 1.08 24.54 15.99
N SER A 374 1.18 24.55 14.65
CA SER A 374 2.39 24.09 13.95
C SER A 374 3.39 25.24 13.79
N LYS A 375 4.63 25.01 14.24
CA LYS A 375 5.71 26.01 14.16
C LYS A 375 6.43 26.02 12.81
N LEU A 376 6.39 24.88 12.09
CA LEU A 376 7.10 24.68 10.83
C LEU A 376 6.32 23.77 9.88
N VAL A 377 6.81 23.69 8.63
CA VAL A 377 6.42 22.67 7.64
C VAL A 377 7.54 21.65 7.56
N SER A 378 7.20 20.36 7.53
CA SER A 378 8.16 19.27 7.36
C SER A 378 7.80 18.39 6.16
N GLY A 379 8.76 17.61 5.68
CA GLY A 379 8.59 16.74 4.53
C GLY A 379 8.71 15.27 4.91
N ALA A 380 7.63 14.50 4.78
CA ALA A 380 7.64 13.07 5.08
C ALA A 380 7.49 12.20 3.84
N PHE A 381 7.99 10.97 3.90
CA PHE A 381 7.72 9.93 2.92
C PHE A 381 7.01 8.75 3.59
N ILE A 382 6.00 8.21 2.91
CA ILE A 382 5.47 6.91 3.24
C ILE A 382 6.28 5.88 2.48
N MET A 383 6.98 5.03 3.24
CA MET A 383 7.80 3.95 2.74
C MET A 383 7.01 2.66 2.78
N CYS A 384 6.58 2.16 1.60
CA CYS A 384 5.85 0.90 1.50
C CYS A 384 6.84 -0.23 1.23
N PHE A 385 7.09 -1.04 2.25
CA PHE A 385 7.90 -2.25 2.15
C PHE A 385 7.03 -3.42 1.65
N LYS A 386 7.61 -4.58 1.49
CA LYS A 386 6.87 -5.74 1.00
C LYS A 386 5.75 -6.20 1.93
N ASP A 387 5.88 -5.94 3.22
CA ASP A 387 5.04 -6.48 4.30
C ASP A 387 4.45 -5.42 5.22
N HIS A 388 5.00 -4.20 5.21
CA HIS A 388 4.54 -3.14 6.10
C HIS A 388 4.80 -1.75 5.51
N VAL A 389 4.24 -0.74 6.17
CA VAL A 389 4.35 0.67 5.80
C VAL A 389 4.96 1.46 6.96
N ALA A 390 5.87 2.38 6.66
CA ALA A 390 6.49 3.27 7.62
C ALA A 390 6.51 4.71 7.13
N VAL A 391 6.57 5.67 8.06
CA VAL A 391 6.73 7.10 7.77
C VAL A 391 8.16 7.52 8.11
N PHE A 392 8.85 8.16 7.17
CA PHE A 392 10.20 8.72 7.35
C PHE A 392 10.14 10.24 7.25
N ALA A 393 10.60 10.99 8.27
CA ALA A 393 10.57 12.44 8.37
C ALA A 393 11.70 13.02 9.25
N ASP A 394 12.15 14.26 9.09
CA ASP A 394 11.99 15.11 7.91
C ASP A 394 13.01 14.70 6.84
N CYS A 395 12.55 14.56 5.63
CA CYS A 395 13.41 14.11 4.55
C CYS A 395 13.58 15.13 3.42
N ALA A 396 12.94 16.34 3.55
CA ALA A 396 12.83 17.25 2.41
C ALA A 396 12.97 18.75 2.73
N ILE A 397 12.75 19.22 3.97
CA ILE A 397 12.53 20.64 4.24
C ILE A 397 13.53 21.23 5.24
N ASN A 398 13.61 20.70 6.46
CA ASN A 398 14.32 21.35 7.56
C ASN A 398 15.77 20.87 7.65
N LEU A 399 16.73 21.80 7.42
CA LEU A 399 18.16 21.47 7.38
C LEU A 399 18.68 20.95 8.72
N ASN A 400 18.52 21.74 9.78
CA ASN A 400 19.00 21.46 11.14
C ASN A 400 17.93 21.94 12.12
N PRO A 401 16.91 21.12 12.42
CA PRO A 401 15.87 21.49 13.37
C PRO A 401 16.43 21.53 14.79
N ASP A 402 15.98 22.51 15.60
CA ASP A 402 16.17 22.49 17.05
C ASP A 402 15.24 21.46 17.73
N ALA A 403 15.37 21.29 19.04
CA ALA A 403 14.61 20.28 19.78
C ALA A 403 13.09 20.49 19.71
N GLU A 404 12.62 21.75 19.76
CA GLU A 404 11.19 22.06 19.62
C GLU A 404 10.67 21.76 18.21
N GLN A 405 11.46 22.11 17.19
CA GLN A 405 11.16 21.83 15.79
C GLN A 405 11.14 20.32 15.51
N LEU A 406 12.11 19.60 16.05
CA LEU A 406 12.19 18.14 15.90
C LEU A 406 11.01 17.44 16.59
N ALA A 407 10.58 17.92 17.75
CA ALA A 407 9.38 17.44 18.43
C ALA A 407 8.11 17.73 17.60
N ASP A 408 8.00 18.90 16.97
CA ASP A 408 6.88 19.23 16.07
C ASP A 408 6.85 18.30 14.84
N ILE A 409 8.02 17.99 14.23
CA ILE A 409 8.14 17.03 13.13
C ILE A 409 7.63 15.66 13.55
N ALA A 410 7.99 15.20 14.75
CA ALA A 410 7.53 13.91 15.28
C ALA A 410 6.01 13.86 15.45
N LEU A 411 5.41 14.90 16.03
CA LEU A 411 3.96 14.99 16.24
C LEU A 411 3.20 15.05 14.91
N GLN A 412 3.67 15.84 13.94
CA GLN A 412 3.10 15.91 12.59
C GLN A 412 3.18 14.56 11.89
N SER A 413 4.32 13.87 12.00
CA SER A 413 4.55 12.57 11.38
C SER A 413 3.67 11.47 12.00
N ALA A 414 3.42 11.53 13.31
CA ALA A 414 2.47 10.65 13.98
C ALA A 414 1.03 10.90 13.50
N GLN A 415 0.63 12.17 13.30
CA GLN A 415 -0.68 12.51 12.73
C GLN A 415 -0.81 12.00 11.29
N THR A 416 0.22 12.17 10.48
CA THR A 416 0.28 11.61 9.12
C THR A 416 0.10 10.10 9.17
N ALA A 417 0.84 9.38 10.00
CA ALA A 417 0.70 7.93 10.16
C ALA A 417 -0.74 7.52 10.52
N LYS A 418 -1.39 8.22 11.48
CA LYS A 418 -2.80 7.98 11.85
C LYS A 418 -3.76 8.20 10.68
N ALA A 419 -3.58 9.25 9.88
CA ALA A 419 -4.40 9.53 8.71
C ALA A 419 -4.36 8.39 7.67
N PHE A 420 -3.21 7.72 7.56
CA PHE A 420 -3.04 6.55 6.70
C PHE A 420 -3.45 5.22 7.34
N GLY A 421 -3.92 5.24 8.60
CA GLY A 421 -4.44 4.07 9.30
C GLY A 421 -3.38 3.27 10.05
N LEU A 422 -2.22 3.85 10.32
CA LEU A 422 -1.19 3.26 11.17
C LEU A 422 -1.42 3.64 12.64
N ASP A 423 -1.11 2.73 13.57
CA ASP A 423 -0.95 3.05 15.00
C ASP A 423 0.49 3.57 15.20
N PRO A 424 0.72 4.90 15.38
CA PRO A 424 2.06 5.46 15.33
C PRO A 424 2.90 5.02 16.53
N LYS A 425 4.07 4.46 16.22
CA LYS A 425 5.16 4.16 17.13
C LYS A 425 6.38 4.92 16.65
N VAL A 426 6.70 6.01 17.33
CA VAL A 426 7.69 6.99 16.89
C VAL A 426 9.08 6.65 17.42
N GLY A 427 10.07 6.59 16.52
CA GLY A 427 11.48 6.49 16.86
C GLY A 427 12.21 7.78 16.53
N MET A 428 12.71 8.47 17.54
CA MET A 428 13.57 9.66 17.40
C MET A 428 15.00 9.17 17.18
N LEU A 429 15.44 9.24 15.92
CA LEU A 429 16.68 8.58 15.48
C LEU A 429 17.95 9.33 15.90
N SER A 430 18.94 8.53 16.27
CA SER A 430 20.28 8.99 16.63
C SER A 430 21.31 7.90 16.34
N TYR A 431 22.58 8.23 16.39
CA TYR A 431 23.65 7.21 16.43
C TYR A 431 23.77 6.53 17.81
N SER A 432 23.01 6.98 18.81
CA SER A 432 22.95 6.45 20.16
C SER A 432 21.62 5.77 20.44
N THR A 433 21.62 4.76 21.33
CA THR A 433 20.41 4.11 21.84
C THR A 433 20.38 4.24 23.35
N LEU A 434 19.40 5.02 23.87
CA LEU A 434 19.07 5.15 25.31
C LEU A 434 20.32 5.38 26.19
N GLY A 435 21.16 6.34 25.81
CA GLY A 435 22.35 6.73 26.58
C GLY A 435 23.63 5.92 26.26
N SER A 436 23.65 5.11 25.19
CA SER A 436 24.85 4.38 24.76
C SER A 436 25.95 5.30 24.20
N GLY A 437 25.60 6.49 23.73
CA GLY A 437 26.50 7.55 23.26
C GLY A 437 26.20 8.88 23.94
N LYS A 438 27.07 9.85 23.76
CA LYS A 438 26.95 11.21 24.30
C LYS A 438 27.38 12.23 23.25
N GLY A 439 26.80 13.40 23.30
CA GLY A 439 27.15 14.53 22.43
C GLY A 439 25.95 15.39 22.10
N PRO A 440 26.18 16.58 21.54
CA PRO A 440 25.12 17.57 21.29
C PRO A 440 24.00 17.05 20.42
N ASP A 441 24.29 16.17 19.46
CA ASP A 441 23.28 15.58 18.59
C ASP A 441 22.39 14.55 19.35
N VAL A 442 22.96 13.85 20.35
CA VAL A 442 22.19 12.95 21.22
C VAL A 442 21.32 13.77 22.17
N ASP A 443 21.89 14.80 22.80
CA ASP A 443 21.20 15.68 23.73
C ASP A 443 20.01 16.36 23.06
N LEU A 444 20.16 16.82 21.80
CA LEU A 444 19.09 17.38 20.98
C LEU A 444 17.92 16.41 20.80
N VAL A 445 18.21 15.16 20.43
CA VAL A 445 17.18 14.13 20.19
C VAL A 445 16.50 13.72 21.50
N GLU A 446 17.23 13.65 22.61
CA GLU A 446 16.68 13.33 23.92
C GLU A 446 15.76 14.44 24.43
N GLU A 447 16.16 15.72 24.27
CA GLU A 447 15.32 16.88 24.57
C GLU A 447 14.05 16.88 23.72
N ALA A 448 14.16 16.68 22.41
CA ALA A 448 13.01 16.58 21.51
C ALA A 448 12.07 15.45 21.93
N THR A 449 12.61 14.29 22.34
CA THR A 449 11.80 13.16 22.81
C THR A 449 11.03 13.49 24.09
N MET A 450 11.64 14.23 25.03
CA MET A 450 10.94 14.71 26.23
C MET A 450 9.81 15.67 25.87
N LEU A 451 10.06 16.61 24.96
CA LEU A 451 9.05 17.57 24.50
C LEU A 451 7.86 16.87 23.80
N VAL A 452 8.10 15.81 23.04
CA VAL A 452 7.01 15.00 22.45
C VAL A 452 6.15 14.40 23.55
N LYS A 453 6.76 13.78 24.57
CA LYS A 453 6.03 13.16 25.69
C LYS A 453 5.25 14.18 26.54
N GLU A 454 5.75 15.40 26.66
CA GLU A 454 5.03 16.50 27.34
C GLU A 454 3.81 16.96 26.54
N LYS A 455 3.95 17.09 25.20
CA LYS A 455 2.87 17.58 24.32
C LYS A 455 1.81 16.54 24.01
N ASP A 456 2.17 15.27 23.90
CA ASP A 456 1.27 14.12 23.66
C ASP A 456 1.71 12.93 24.52
N PRO A 457 1.24 12.84 25.79
CA PRO A 457 1.61 11.78 26.72
C PRO A 457 1.16 10.37 26.28
N ASP A 458 0.15 10.29 25.40
CA ASP A 458 -0.40 9.03 24.92
C ASP A 458 0.35 8.49 23.69
N LEU A 459 1.19 9.32 23.06
CA LEU A 459 1.96 8.93 21.88
C LEU A 459 3.09 7.98 22.27
N LYS A 460 3.11 6.81 21.66
CA LYS A 460 4.19 5.83 21.82
C LYS A 460 5.46 6.36 21.14
N VAL A 461 6.42 6.83 21.93
CA VAL A 461 7.68 7.41 21.43
C VAL A 461 8.89 6.89 22.19
N VAL A 462 9.94 6.56 21.45
CA VAL A 462 11.26 6.20 21.98
C VAL A 462 12.36 7.06 21.32
N GLY A 463 13.34 7.51 22.10
CA GLY A 463 14.53 8.25 21.62
C GLY A 463 15.43 8.63 22.81
N SER A 464 16.70 8.80 22.58
CA SER A 464 17.48 8.59 21.33
C SER A 464 17.56 7.10 20.98
N ILE A 465 17.40 6.73 19.70
CA ILE A 465 17.46 5.32 19.28
C ILE A 465 18.16 5.17 17.92
N GLN A 466 19.00 4.15 17.77
CA GLN A 466 19.59 3.77 16.49
C GLN A 466 18.55 3.12 15.57
N PHE A 467 18.71 3.29 14.26
CA PHE A 467 17.77 2.76 13.26
C PHE A 467 17.57 1.24 13.38
N ASP A 468 18.64 0.46 13.59
CA ASP A 468 18.57 -0.99 13.74
C ASP A 468 17.79 -1.43 14.98
N ALA A 469 17.92 -0.71 16.10
CA ALA A 469 17.18 -0.97 17.33
C ALA A 469 15.71 -0.48 17.24
N ALA A 470 15.44 0.55 16.44
CA ALA A 470 14.08 1.00 16.15
C ALA A 470 13.32 0.01 15.25
N TRP A 471 14.04 -0.60 14.30
CA TRP A 471 13.49 -1.46 13.25
C TRP A 471 13.31 -2.92 13.67
N SER A 472 14.28 -3.49 14.38
CA SER A 472 14.38 -4.93 14.63
C SER A 472 14.10 -5.29 16.08
N GLU A 473 13.10 -6.14 16.33
CA GLU A 473 12.78 -6.69 17.66
C GLU A 473 13.99 -7.40 18.29
N THR A 474 14.75 -8.16 17.49
CA THR A 474 15.94 -8.88 17.96
C THR A 474 17.02 -7.91 18.43
N VAL A 475 17.23 -6.81 17.71
CA VAL A 475 18.20 -5.78 18.11
C VAL A 475 17.70 -5.00 19.31
N ALA A 476 16.41 -4.64 19.33
CA ALA A 476 15.77 -3.96 20.45
C ALA A 476 15.86 -4.77 21.76
N ALA A 477 15.64 -6.07 21.70
CA ALA A 477 15.78 -6.97 22.86
C ALA A 477 17.18 -6.93 23.49
N SER A 478 18.21 -6.58 22.70
CA SER A 478 19.58 -6.40 23.19
C SER A 478 19.89 -4.97 23.63
N LYS A 479 19.56 -3.97 22.78
CA LYS A 479 19.99 -2.57 22.95
C LYS A 479 19.02 -1.70 23.74
N ALA A 480 17.73 -2.06 23.78
CA ALA A 480 16.63 -1.26 24.38
C ALA A 480 15.71 -2.11 25.25
N LYS A 481 16.29 -2.93 26.13
CA LYS A 481 15.56 -3.88 26.98
C LYS A 481 14.42 -3.23 27.78
N GLY A 482 13.23 -3.82 27.68
CA GLY A 482 12.04 -3.36 28.42
C GLY A 482 11.36 -2.14 27.83
N ASN A 483 11.74 -1.73 26.61
CA ASN A 483 11.04 -0.66 25.90
C ASN A 483 10.07 -1.27 24.86
N ASP A 484 8.77 -0.99 25.02
CA ASP A 484 7.69 -1.58 24.22
C ASP A 484 7.55 -0.94 22.81
N VAL A 485 8.27 0.15 22.53
CA VAL A 485 8.25 0.84 21.23
C VAL A 485 9.42 0.43 20.36
N ALA A 486 10.59 0.20 20.98
CA ALA A 486 11.79 -0.23 20.26
C ALA A 486 11.54 -1.56 19.53
N GLY A 487 12.03 -1.69 18.32
CA GLY A 487 11.81 -2.85 17.44
C GLY A 487 10.45 -2.88 16.73
N HIS A 488 9.54 -1.96 17.09
CA HIS A 488 8.19 -1.85 16.51
C HIS A 488 7.91 -0.46 15.92
N VAL A 489 8.94 0.34 15.73
CA VAL A 489 8.81 1.71 15.20
C VAL A 489 8.29 1.68 13.77
N ASN A 490 7.30 2.52 13.48
CA ASN A 490 6.75 2.72 12.15
C ASN A 490 6.73 4.21 11.72
N VAL A 491 7.19 5.11 12.60
CA VAL A 491 7.43 6.52 12.29
C VAL A 491 8.86 6.86 12.69
N PHE A 492 9.73 7.04 11.69
CA PHE A 492 11.15 7.28 11.86
C PHE A 492 11.45 8.78 11.68
N VAL A 493 11.85 9.45 12.75
CA VAL A 493 12.18 10.88 12.74
C VAL A 493 13.70 11.06 12.77
N PHE A 494 14.23 11.63 11.70
CA PHE A 494 15.66 11.85 11.51
C PHE A 494 16.09 13.17 12.17
N PRO A 495 17.31 13.26 12.74
CA PRO A 495 17.77 14.43 13.48
C PRO A 495 18.00 15.65 12.59
N ASP A 496 18.30 15.45 11.32
CA ASP A 496 18.59 16.50 10.35
C ASP A 496 18.26 16.06 8.91
N LEU A 497 18.26 17.02 7.98
CA LEU A 497 17.94 16.76 6.57
C LEU A 497 18.95 15.83 5.89
N CYS A 498 20.24 15.90 6.24
CA CYS A 498 21.23 15.03 5.63
C CYS A 498 20.94 13.57 5.97
N ALA A 499 20.70 13.27 7.25
CA ALA A 499 20.33 11.94 7.70
C ALA A 499 19.02 11.47 7.07
N GLY A 500 17.97 12.30 7.06
CA GLY A 500 16.66 11.96 6.51
C GLY A 500 16.69 11.75 5.00
N ASN A 501 17.26 12.67 4.24
CA ASN A 501 17.30 12.60 2.77
C ASN A 501 18.18 11.47 2.24
N ILE A 502 19.34 11.24 2.87
CA ILE A 502 20.22 10.11 2.52
C ILE A 502 19.56 8.81 2.95
N GLY A 503 19.01 8.77 4.18
CA GLY A 503 18.43 7.57 4.78
C GLY A 503 17.27 7.01 3.96
N TYR A 504 16.24 7.82 3.64
CA TYR A 504 15.11 7.30 2.88
C TYR A 504 15.50 6.83 1.48
N LYS A 505 16.41 7.54 0.79
CA LYS A 505 16.88 7.13 -0.55
C LYS A 505 17.69 5.84 -0.50
N ALA A 506 18.57 5.70 0.49
CA ALA A 506 19.35 4.48 0.68
C ALA A 506 18.42 3.28 0.93
N VAL A 507 17.44 3.45 1.83
CA VAL A 507 16.44 2.41 2.12
C VAL A 507 15.60 2.11 0.89
N GLN A 508 15.05 3.12 0.21
CA GLN A 508 14.26 2.93 -1.01
C GLN A 508 15.02 2.11 -2.06
N ARG A 509 16.26 2.48 -2.35
CA ARG A 509 17.06 1.84 -3.42
C ARG A 509 17.56 0.46 -3.06
N SER A 510 17.90 0.20 -1.79
CA SER A 510 18.41 -1.09 -1.34
C SER A 510 17.32 -2.13 -1.07
N SER A 511 16.14 -1.71 -0.57
CA SER A 511 15.02 -2.61 -0.27
C SER A 511 14.03 -2.78 -1.43
N GLY A 512 14.05 -1.86 -2.41
CA GLY A 512 13.02 -1.78 -3.45
C GLY A 512 11.67 -1.26 -2.94
N ALA A 513 11.63 -0.65 -1.74
CA ALA A 513 10.41 -0.07 -1.19
C ALA A 513 9.88 1.06 -2.08
N LEU A 514 8.55 1.12 -2.21
CA LEU A 514 7.87 2.25 -2.83
C LEU A 514 7.89 3.44 -1.84
N ALA A 515 8.42 4.59 -2.27
CA ALA A 515 8.38 5.83 -1.49
C ALA A 515 7.30 6.76 -2.07
N VAL A 516 6.27 7.05 -1.29
CA VAL A 516 5.18 7.97 -1.66
C VAL A 516 5.39 9.30 -0.93
N GLY A 517 5.51 10.39 -1.68
CA GLY A 517 5.80 11.72 -1.12
C GLY A 517 6.74 12.54 -2.01
N PRO A 518 7.31 13.67 -1.51
CA PRO A 518 7.18 14.13 -0.12
C PRO A 518 5.80 14.70 0.21
N ILE A 519 5.32 14.36 1.40
CA ILE A 519 4.14 14.93 2.02
C ILE A 519 4.56 16.18 2.78
N LEU A 520 3.98 17.34 2.50
CA LEU A 520 4.26 18.58 3.21
C LEU A 520 3.36 18.71 4.44
N GLN A 521 3.84 18.26 5.56
CA GLN A 521 3.15 18.27 6.85
C GLN A 521 3.11 19.67 7.46
N GLY A 522 2.08 19.97 8.25
CA GLY A 522 1.96 21.22 9.00
C GLY A 522 1.38 22.41 8.23
N LEU A 523 1.07 22.29 6.94
CA LEU A 523 0.36 23.31 6.16
C LEU A 523 -1.12 23.38 6.52
N ASN A 524 -1.71 24.59 6.49
CA ASN A 524 -3.13 24.81 6.77
C ASN A 524 -4.07 24.21 5.69
N LYS A 525 -3.56 24.01 4.47
CA LYS A 525 -4.19 23.26 3.37
C LYS A 525 -3.14 22.39 2.70
N PRO A 526 -3.46 21.20 2.25
CA PRO A 526 -2.49 20.29 1.68
C PRO A 526 -1.95 20.79 0.33
N VAL A 527 -0.65 20.85 0.25
CA VAL A 527 0.12 21.08 -0.98
C VAL A 527 1.24 20.08 -0.97
N ASN A 528 1.34 19.25 -2.01
CA ASN A 528 2.40 18.25 -2.09
C ASN A 528 3.26 18.43 -3.33
N ASP A 529 4.54 18.11 -3.17
CA ASP A 529 5.55 18.26 -4.21
C ASP A 529 5.77 16.93 -4.93
N LEU A 530 6.15 17.00 -6.19
CA LEU A 530 6.55 15.86 -7.00
C LEU A 530 8.05 15.93 -7.29
N SER A 531 8.69 14.80 -7.41
CA SER A 531 10.01 14.74 -8.04
C SER A 531 9.88 14.99 -9.54
N ARG A 532 10.84 15.71 -10.14
CA ARG A 532 10.94 15.84 -11.61
C ARG A 532 11.05 14.50 -12.34
N GLY A 533 11.53 13.46 -11.63
CA GLY A 533 11.57 12.09 -12.14
C GLY A 533 10.36 11.24 -11.76
N ALA A 534 9.27 11.83 -11.24
CA ALA A 534 8.07 11.09 -10.85
C ALA A 534 7.47 10.34 -12.04
N LEU A 535 7.08 9.10 -11.81
CA LEU A 535 6.33 8.30 -12.76
C LEU A 535 4.82 8.62 -12.65
N VAL A 536 4.03 8.20 -13.62
CA VAL A 536 2.57 8.38 -13.60
C VAL A 536 1.95 7.82 -12.31
N GLN A 537 2.42 6.67 -11.84
CA GLN A 537 1.93 6.05 -10.61
C GLN A 537 2.27 6.88 -9.36
N ASP A 538 3.43 7.51 -9.32
CA ASP A 538 3.81 8.41 -8.21
C ASP A 538 2.87 9.62 -8.14
N ILE A 539 2.50 10.17 -9.29
CA ILE A 539 1.55 11.28 -9.40
C ILE A 539 0.17 10.86 -8.92
N ILE A 540 -0.33 9.70 -9.36
CA ILE A 540 -1.62 9.13 -8.91
C ILE A 540 -1.64 9.01 -7.39
N ASN A 541 -0.59 8.42 -6.82
CA ASN A 541 -0.48 8.21 -5.39
C ASN A 541 -0.42 9.55 -4.62
N THR A 542 0.34 10.53 -5.12
CA THR A 542 0.47 11.84 -4.47
C THR A 542 -0.84 12.63 -4.52
N VAL A 543 -1.59 12.57 -5.64
CA VAL A 543 -2.91 13.21 -5.74
C VAL A 543 -3.92 12.57 -4.78
N ALA A 544 -3.97 11.25 -4.73
CA ALA A 544 -4.85 10.54 -3.79
C ALA A 544 -4.50 10.83 -2.33
N LEU A 545 -3.21 10.90 -2.03
CA LEU A 545 -2.66 11.27 -0.73
C LEU A 545 -3.07 12.70 -0.35
N THR A 546 -2.90 13.67 -1.25
CA THR A 546 -3.32 15.06 -1.05
C THR A 546 -4.83 15.16 -0.80
N ALA A 547 -5.62 14.38 -1.54
CA ALA A 547 -7.06 14.31 -1.32
C ALA A 547 -7.42 13.73 0.06
N LEU A 548 -6.67 12.73 0.53
CA LEU A 548 -6.87 12.17 1.87
C LEU A 548 -6.48 13.17 2.97
N GLU A 549 -5.37 13.89 2.83
CA GLU A 549 -4.98 14.95 3.77
C GLU A 549 -6.03 16.06 3.86
N ALA A 550 -6.68 16.40 2.74
CA ALA A 550 -7.73 17.41 2.69
C ALA A 550 -9.05 16.98 3.39
N GLN A 551 -9.15 15.75 3.87
CA GLN A 551 -10.32 15.25 4.61
C GLN A 551 -10.21 15.55 6.12
N PHE A 552 -9.03 15.88 6.61
CA PHE A 552 -8.71 16.17 8.02
C PHE A 552 -8.33 17.62 8.20
#